data_01451c91d015a393296b09e6f01f638c
#
_entry.id   01451c91d015a393296b09e6f01f638c
#
_cell.length_a   1.000
_cell.length_b   1.000
_cell.length_c   1.000
_cell.angle_alpha   90.00
_cell.angle_beta   90.00
_cell.angle_gamma   90.00
#
_symmetry.space_group_name_H-M   'P 1'
#
loop_
_entity.id
_entity.type
_entity.pdbx_description
1 polymer ?
#
loop_
_entity_poly.entity_id
_entity_poly.type
_entity_poly.pdbx_seq_one_letter_code
_entity_poly.pdbx_strand_id
1 'polypeptide(L)'
;MAGSDIRSGHLLSSGYIYKERARVRALDVVGTSSAGILEIWDTDTPPVVSGTYVRSGTTVTVTETAHGLTTGDVIGISFEPDGGVIATPGNYAITVVDANTFTLTDINSGTIANDPDCRYVQSNGGGINARWIATWHTSANDTFFNGFNVPDQGLLCRKGVYIYAENLDSVNIYYA
;
A
#
# COMPACT_ATOMS: atom_id res chain seq x y z
N MET A 1 -16.48 -4.29 32.61
CA MET A 1 -16.45 -4.77 31.20
C MET A 1 -16.00 -3.58 30.38
N ALA A 2 -14.78 -3.60 29.84
CA ALA A 2 -14.37 -2.59 28.86
C ALA A 2 -15.12 -2.91 27.57
N GLY A 3 -16.06 -2.05 27.17
CA GLY A 3 -16.72 -2.15 25.87
C GLY A 3 -15.66 -2.16 24.78
N SER A 4 -15.76 -3.06 23.82
CA SER A 4 -14.92 -3.01 22.62
C SER A 4 -15.34 -1.77 21.84
N ASP A 5 -14.51 -0.74 21.84
CA ASP A 5 -14.74 0.51 21.13
C ASP A 5 -14.43 0.32 19.63
N ILE A 6 -15.10 -0.67 19.01
CA ILE A 6 -14.94 -0.94 17.59
C ILE A 6 -15.74 0.10 16.83
N ARG A 7 -15.06 0.83 15.97
CA ARG A 7 -15.62 1.79 15.03
C ARG A 7 -15.61 1.20 13.63
N SER A 8 -16.43 1.72 12.74
CA SER A 8 -16.43 1.37 11.32
C SER A 8 -16.26 2.62 10.47
N GLY A 9 -15.55 2.47 9.35
CA GLY A 9 -15.47 3.45 8.29
C GLY A 9 -15.90 2.83 6.98
N HIS A 10 -16.52 3.61 6.11
CA HIS A 10 -16.98 3.19 4.79
C HIS A 10 -16.38 4.10 3.73
N LEU A 11 -15.83 3.51 2.67
CA LEU A 11 -15.25 4.23 1.54
C LEU A 11 -15.81 3.69 0.22
N LEU A 12 -16.04 4.59 -0.72
CA LEU A 12 -16.38 4.31 -2.12
C LEU A 12 -15.20 4.57 -3.07
N SER A 13 -14.07 5.04 -2.53
CA SER A 13 -12.82 5.32 -3.25
C SER A 13 -11.68 5.38 -2.24
N SER A 14 -10.45 5.50 -2.73
CA SER A 14 -9.26 5.69 -1.88
C SER A 14 -9.42 6.85 -0.91
N GLY A 15 -9.01 6.67 0.34
CA GLY A 15 -9.13 7.70 1.36
C GLY A 15 -8.72 7.28 2.76
N TYR A 16 -8.81 8.23 3.68
CA TYR A 16 -8.56 7.97 5.09
C TYR A 16 -9.79 7.39 5.78
N ILE A 17 -9.57 6.31 6.52
CA ILE A 17 -10.53 5.82 7.51
C ILE A 17 -10.33 6.55 8.83
N TYR A 18 -9.08 6.73 9.24
CA TYR A 18 -8.72 7.40 10.47
C TYR A 18 -7.32 8.00 10.38
N LYS A 19 -7.14 9.22 10.91
CA LYS A 19 -5.87 9.98 10.78
C LYS A 19 -4.98 9.91 12.02
N GLU A 20 -5.25 8.99 12.92
CA GLU A 20 -4.47 8.79 14.14
C GLU A 20 -4.17 7.31 14.32
N ARG A 21 -3.52 6.97 15.42
CA ARG A 21 -3.21 5.59 15.76
C ARG A 21 -4.49 4.75 15.92
N ALA A 22 -4.56 3.67 15.17
CA ALA A 22 -5.68 2.72 15.21
C ALA A 22 -5.22 1.28 14.97
N ARG A 23 -6.10 0.34 15.23
CA ARG A 23 -5.92 -1.07 14.88
C ARG A 23 -7.03 -1.51 13.95
N VAL A 24 -6.68 -1.90 12.72
CA VAL A 24 -7.64 -2.52 11.79
C VAL A 24 -7.94 -3.93 12.27
N ARG A 25 -9.22 -4.24 12.45
CA ARG A 25 -9.73 -5.49 13.01
C ARG A 25 -10.35 -6.40 11.96
N ALA A 26 -11.08 -5.81 11.03
CA ALA A 26 -11.73 -6.54 9.95
C ALA A 26 -11.94 -5.61 8.74
N LEU A 27 -12.16 -6.23 7.60
CA LEU A 27 -12.45 -5.58 6.32
C LEU A 27 -13.59 -6.34 5.63
N ASP A 28 -14.52 -5.60 5.04
CA ASP A 28 -15.45 -6.11 4.05
C ASP A 28 -15.25 -5.33 2.76
N VAL A 29 -15.13 -6.02 1.65
CA VAL A 29 -14.85 -5.42 0.34
C VAL A 29 -15.88 -5.89 -0.67
N VAL A 30 -16.44 -4.97 -1.42
CA VAL A 30 -17.30 -5.26 -2.57
C VAL A 30 -16.51 -4.92 -3.83
N GLY A 31 -16.24 -5.93 -4.65
CA GLY A 31 -15.56 -5.78 -5.93
C GLY A 31 -16.52 -5.39 -7.05
N THR A 32 -15.95 -4.97 -8.18
CA THR A 32 -16.66 -4.70 -9.43
C THR A 32 -16.58 -5.89 -10.39
N SER A 33 -17.02 -5.68 -11.64
CA SER A 33 -16.80 -6.64 -12.71
C SER A 33 -15.34 -6.73 -13.20
N SER A 34 -14.47 -5.83 -12.72
CA SER A 34 -13.04 -5.79 -13.02
C SER A 34 -12.23 -6.30 -11.83
N ALA A 35 -11.03 -6.82 -12.09
CA ALA A 35 -10.08 -7.10 -11.02
C ALA A 35 -9.75 -5.82 -10.26
N GLY A 36 -9.75 -5.91 -8.94
CA GLY A 36 -9.56 -4.75 -8.07
C GLY A 36 -8.36 -4.91 -7.13
N ILE A 37 -7.95 -3.80 -6.56
CA ILE A 37 -6.85 -3.71 -5.60
C ILE A 37 -7.34 -3.00 -4.34
N LEU A 38 -7.02 -3.59 -3.20
CA LEU A 38 -7.16 -2.98 -1.89
C LEU A 38 -5.82 -2.96 -1.19
N GLU A 39 -5.38 -1.80 -0.75
CA GLU A 39 -4.17 -1.67 0.07
C GLU A 39 -4.45 -0.91 1.36
N ILE A 40 -3.81 -1.35 2.43
CA ILE A 40 -3.78 -0.63 3.72
C ILE A 40 -2.41 -0.01 3.89
N TRP A 41 -2.42 1.29 4.20
CA TRP A 41 -1.25 2.09 4.48
C TRP A 41 -1.32 2.70 5.88
N ASP A 42 -0.24 2.58 6.64
CA ASP A 42 -0.02 3.32 7.89
C ASP A 42 0.66 4.66 7.54
N THR A 43 -0.15 5.68 7.31
CA THR A 43 0.35 6.97 6.83
C THR A 43 -0.56 8.13 7.24
N ASP A 44 0.01 9.32 7.36
CA ASP A 44 -0.66 10.60 7.53
C ASP A 44 -0.72 11.43 6.22
N THR A 45 -0.09 10.93 5.14
CA THR A 45 -0.15 11.48 3.80
C THR A 45 -0.58 10.42 2.79
N PRO A 46 -1.39 10.75 1.76
CA PRO A 46 -1.75 9.79 0.73
C PRO A 46 -0.50 9.22 0.05
N PRO A 47 -0.51 7.93 -0.38
CA PRO A 47 0.56 7.40 -1.22
C PRO A 47 0.64 8.14 -2.56
N VAL A 48 1.85 8.26 -3.12
CA VAL A 48 2.06 8.57 -4.53
C VAL A 48 1.63 7.35 -5.32
N VAL A 49 0.82 7.54 -6.36
CA VAL A 49 0.16 6.47 -7.12
C VAL A 49 0.52 6.48 -8.62
N SER A 50 1.35 7.44 -9.05
CA SER A 50 1.75 7.64 -10.45
C SER A 50 3.10 7.00 -10.80
N GLY A 51 3.74 6.33 -9.86
CA GLY A 51 5.01 5.67 -10.09
C GLY A 51 4.86 4.36 -10.88
N THR A 52 5.82 4.10 -11.76
CA THR A 52 5.98 2.80 -12.42
C THR A 52 7.31 2.17 -12.04
N TYR A 53 7.48 0.86 -12.28
CA TYR A 53 8.75 0.22 -11.97
C TYR A 53 9.15 -0.86 -12.96
N VAL A 54 10.46 -1.03 -13.09
CA VAL A 54 11.05 -2.22 -13.71
C VAL A 54 11.94 -2.94 -12.70
N ARG A 55 12.17 -4.23 -12.92
CA ARG A 55 12.99 -5.04 -12.05
C ARG A 55 13.98 -5.88 -12.85
N SER A 56 15.24 -5.84 -12.47
CA SER A 56 16.29 -6.69 -13.00
C SER A 56 17.12 -7.27 -11.86
N GLY A 57 17.01 -8.55 -11.63
CA GLY A 57 17.63 -9.20 -10.47
C GLY A 57 17.02 -8.68 -9.16
N THR A 58 17.86 -8.21 -8.27
CA THR A 58 17.46 -7.57 -7.01
C THR A 58 17.27 -6.05 -7.12
N THR A 59 17.65 -5.45 -8.25
CA THR A 59 17.49 -4.00 -8.45
C THR A 59 16.10 -3.70 -8.98
N VAL A 60 15.38 -2.87 -8.27
CA VAL A 60 14.11 -2.28 -8.69
C VAL A 60 14.37 -0.83 -9.03
N THR A 61 14.02 -0.42 -10.23
CA THR A 61 14.10 0.96 -10.71
C THR A 61 12.70 1.52 -10.78
N VAL A 62 12.44 2.61 -10.06
CA VAL A 62 11.15 3.30 -10.04
C VAL A 62 11.27 4.60 -10.81
N THR A 63 10.28 4.85 -11.66
CA THR A 63 10.11 6.09 -12.41
C THR A 63 8.91 6.86 -11.89
N GLU A 64 9.13 8.08 -11.44
CA GLU A 64 8.10 9.02 -10.96
C GLU A 64 8.55 10.44 -11.22
N THR A 65 7.76 11.19 -11.96
CA THR A 65 8.13 12.57 -12.37
C THR A 65 8.27 13.49 -11.19
N ALA A 66 9.44 14.13 -11.05
CA ALA A 66 9.75 15.10 -10.01
C ALA A 66 9.47 14.58 -8.59
N HIS A 67 9.89 13.35 -8.28
CA HIS A 67 9.60 12.64 -7.02
C HIS A 67 10.09 13.37 -5.75
N GLY A 68 11.05 14.30 -5.85
CA GLY A 68 11.52 15.13 -4.74
C GLY A 68 12.25 14.38 -3.62
N LEU A 69 12.56 13.10 -3.80
CA LEU A 69 13.28 12.28 -2.83
C LEU A 69 14.78 12.51 -2.90
N THR A 70 15.49 12.15 -1.82
CA THR A 70 16.95 12.16 -1.73
C THR A 70 17.50 10.78 -1.43
N THR A 71 18.73 10.51 -1.88
CA THR A 71 19.41 9.23 -1.57
C THR A 71 19.51 9.04 -0.07
N GLY A 72 19.08 7.88 0.41
CA GLY A 72 19.00 7.52 1.82
C GLY A 72 17.61 7.72 2.44
N ASP A 73 16.67 8.37 1.74
CA ASP A 73 15.28 8.40 2.18
C ASP A 73 14.74 6.97 2.28
N VAL A 74 13.88 6.75 3.26
CA VAL A 74 13.16 5.50 3.42
C VAL A 74 11.73 5.68 2.94
N ILE A 75 11.28 4.79 2.07
CA ILE A 75 9.90 4.75 1.58
C ILE A 75 9.23 3.44 1.95
N GLY A 76 7.92 3.48 2.23
CA GLY A 76 7.07 2.29 2.18
C GLY A 76 6.54 2.17 0.75
N ILE A 77 6.65 1.01 0.12
CA ILE A 77 6.27 0.82 -1.28
C ILE A 77 5.52 -0.50 -1.49
N SER A 78 4.56 -0.48 -2.41
CA SER A 78 3.86 -1.64 -2.98
C SER A 78 4.03 -1.69 -4.49
N PHE A 79 3.82 -2.85 -5.08
CA PHE A 79 4.06 -3.12 -6.49
C PHE A 79 2.89 -3.87 -7.11
N GLU A 80 2.50 -3.51 -8.32
CA GLU A 80 1.52 -4.26 -9.11
C GLU A 80 2.18 -5.39 -9.90
N PRO A 81 1.47 -6.52 -10.06
CA PRO A 81 1.95 -7.61 -10.89
C PRO A 81 1.80 -7.28 -12.37
N ASP A 82 2.77 -7.68 -13.19
CA ASP A 82 2.69 -7.63 -14.65
C ASP A 82 3.40 -8.83 -15.29
N GLY A 83 2.88 -10.01 -15.03
CA GLY A 83 3.31 -11.26 -15.66
C GLY A 83 4.71 -11.78 -15.30
N GLY A 84 5.48 -11.03 -14.51
CA GLY A 84 6.80 -11.41 -14.01
C GLY A 84 6.83 -11.68 -12.52
N VAL A 85 8.03 -11.76 -11.95
CA VAL A 85 8.22 -11.87 -10.50
C VAL A 85 8.22 -10.47 -9.90
N ILE A 86 7.10 -10.07 -9.29
CA ILE A 86 6.93 -8.76 -8.68
C ILE A 86 7.98 -8.50 -7.61
N ALA A 87 8.30 -7.23 -7.37
CA ALA A 87 9.16 -6.83 -6.26
C ALA A 87 8.42 -7.02 -4.93
N THR A 88 9.16 -7.25 -3.86
CA THR A 88 8.60 -7.48 -2.53
C THR A 88 8.13 -6.16 -1.93
N PRO A 89 6.83 -6.00 -1.58
CA PRO A 89 6.38 -4.81 -0.88
C PRO A 89 7.04 -4.66 0.48
N GLY A 90 7.34 -3.41 0.89
CA GLY A 90 8.02 -3.18 2.17
C GLY A 90 8.56 -1.77 2.34
N ASN A 91 9.47 -1.63 3.30
CA ASN A 91 10.19 -0.37 3.53
C ASN A 91 11.62 -0.50 3.02
N TYR A 92 12.04 0.45 2.19
CA TYR A 92 13.34 0.45 1.54
C TYR A 92 14.02 1.81 1.65
N ALA A 93 15.31 1.80 1.93
CA ALA A 93 16.17 2.94 1.65
C ALA A 93 16.42 3.00 0.14
N ILE A 94 16.31 4.21 -0.43
CA ILE A 94 16.43 4.41 -1.87
C ILE A 94 17.74 5.08 -2.26
N THR A 95 18.12 4.91 -3.51
CA THR A 95 19.19 5.66 -4.15
C THR A 95 18.60 6.45 -5.32
N VAL A 96 18.70 7.76 -5.28
CA VAL A 96 18.23 8.65 -6.36
C VAL A 96 19.23 8.56 -7.53
N VAL A 97 18.70 8.35 -8.73
CA VAL A 97 19.45 8.37 -9.99
C VAL A 97 19.37 9.75 -10.62
N ASP A 98 18.18 10.29 -10.72
CA ASP A 98 17.90 11.65 -11.23
C ASP A 98 16.58 12.19 -10.63
N ALA A 99 16.08 13.32 -11.12
CA ALA A 99 14.86 13.96 -10.61
C ALA A 99 13.57 13.12 -10.78
N ASN A 100 13.61 12.13 -11.65
CA ASN A 100 12.44 11.31 -12.02
C ASN A 100 12.66 9.80 -11.75
N THR A 101 13.85 9.42 -11.29
CA THR A 101 14.21 8.00 -11.18
C THR A 101 14.97 7.73 -9.89
N PHE A 102 14.58 6.70 -9.18
CA PHE A 102 15.31 6.15 -8.04
C PHE A 102 15.35 4.62 -8.08
N THR A 103 16.25 4.04 -7.35
CA THR A 103 16.41 2.58 -7.23
C THR A 103 16.30 2.15 -5.78
N LEU A 104 15.89 0.89 -5.60
CA LEU A 104 15.97 0.17 -4.34
C LEU A 104 16.46 -1.26 -4.58
N THR A 105 16.88 -1.93 -3.51
CA THR A 105 17.34 -3.31 -3.57
C THR A 105 16.34 -4.22 -2.89
N ASP A 106 15.69 -5.08 -3.66
CA ASP A 106 14.82 -6.13 -3.15
C ASP A 106 15.64 -7.29 -2.57
N ILE A 107 15.09 -7.96 -1.56
CA ILE A 107 15.68 -9.17 -0.96
C ILE A 107 15.61 -10.38 -1.89
N ASN A 108 14.64 -10.40 -2.82
CA ASN A 108 14.42 -11.45 -3.78
C ASN A 108 14.93 -11.01 -5.16
N SER A 109 15.19 -11.97 -6.04
CA SER A 109 15.57 -11.72 -7.43
C SER A 109 14.40 -11.99 -8.37
N GLY A 110 14.26 -11.20 -9.43
CA GLY A 110 13.23 -11.38 -10.44
C GLY A 110 13.38 -10.44 -11.62
N THR A 111 12.42 -10.49 -12.54
CA THR A 111 12.38 -9.63 -13.73
C THR A 111 10.97 -9.12 -13.95
N ILE A 112 10.84 -7.80 -14.12
CA ILE A 112 9.63 -7.07 -14.58
C ILE A 112 10.13 -6.05 -15.58
N ALA A 113 9.54 -6.01 -16.78
CA ALA A 113 10.00 -5.18 -17.89
C ALA A 113 8.92 -4.25 -18.50
N ASN A 114 7.66 -4.38 -18.11
CA ASN A 114 6.54 -3.70 -18.78
C ASN A 114 6.03 -2.46 -18.01
N ASP A 115 6.83 -1.91 -17.10
CA ASP A 115 6.52 -0.68 -16.33
C ASP A 115 5.16 -0.72 -15.61
N PRO A 116 4.80 -1.78 -14.85
CA PRO A 116 3.59 -1.76 -14.05
C PRO A 116 3.64 -0.69 -12.95
N ASP A 117 2.47 -0.36 -12.41
CA ASP A 117 2.35 0.66 -11.41
C ASP A 117 2.96 0.23 -10.07
N CYS A 118 3.46 1.21 -9.34
CA CYS A 118 3.83 1.08 -7.94
C CYS A 118 3.31 2.28 -7.14
N ARG A 119 3.10 2.07 -5.85
CA ARG A 119 2.65 3.12 -4.94
C ARG A 119 3.60 3.23 -3.77
N TYR A 120 3.90 4.45 -3.35
CA TYR A 120 4.80 4.62 -2.23
C TYR A 120 4.43 5.81 -1.35
N VAL A 121 4.90 5.77 -0.11
CA VAL A 121 4.87 6.88 0.84
C VAL A 121 6.28 7.15 1.34
N GLN A 122 6.66 8.42 1.41
CA GLN A 122 7.91 8.81 2.03
C GLN A 122 7.80 8.71 3.54
N SER A 123 8.77 8.06 4.13
CA SER A 123 8.93 8.00 5.59
C SER A 123 9.73 9.22 6.03
N ASN A 124 9.05 10.33 6.30
CA ASN A 124 9.73 11.56 6.77
C ASN A 124 10.42 11.29 8.12
N GLY A 125 11.72 11.39 8.12
CA GLY A 125 12.63 11.01 9.19
C GLY A 125 12.23 11.45 10.59
N GLY A 126 12.35 10.54 11.53
CA GLY A 126 12.20 10.76 12.95
C GLY A 126 10.95 10.10 13.56
N GLY A 127 11.04 8.87 13.96
CA GLY A 127 10.04 8.20 14.79
C GLY A 127 9.28 7.07 14.09
N ILE A 128 8.00 7.25 13.86
CA ILE A 128 7.14 6.22 13.25
C ILE A 128 7.07 6.48 11.75
N ASN A 129 7.63 5.56 10.98
CA ASN A 129 7.69 5.67 9.52
C ASN A 129 6.34 5.34 8.89
N ALA A 130 5.93 6.12 7.87
CA ALA A 130 4.86 5.73 6.98
C ALA A 130 5.24 4.43 6.26
N ARG A 131 4.29 3.51 6.10
CA ARG A 131 4.58 2.19 5.55
C ARG A 131 3.36 1.57 4.87
N TRP A 132 3.65 0.71 3.90
CA TRP A 132 2.70 -0.27 3.43
C TRP A 132 2.44 -1.32 4.52
N ILE A 133 1.19 -1.77 4.64
CA ILE A 133 0.78 -2.81 5.60
C ILE A 133 0.40 -4.09 4.87
N ALA A 134 -0.48 -4.00 3.87
CA ALA A 134 -0.99 -5.15 3.15
C ALA A 134 -1.66 -4.77 1.83
N THR A 135 -1.67 -5.70 0.88
CA THR A 135 -2.39 -5.62 -0.39
C THR A 135 -3.24 -6.86 -0.58
N TRP A 136 -4.45 -6.69 -1.09
CA TRP A 136 -5.33 -7.74 -1.58
C TRP A 136 -5.72 -7.44 -3.02
N HIS A 137 -5.76 -8.49 -3.83
CA HIS A 137 -6.26 -8.46 -5.20
C HIS A 137 -7.58 -9.22 -5.25
N THR A 138 -8.59 -8.62 -5.88
CA THR A 138 -9.83 -9.31 -6.22
C THR A 138 -9.78 -9.76 -7.67
N SER A 139 -10.39 -10.90 -7.97
CA SER A 139 -10.58 -11.31 -9.35
C SER A 139 -11.74 -10.52 -10.00
N ALA A 140 -11.76 -10.45 -11.34
CA ALA A 140 -12.90 -9.91 -12.05
C ALA A 140 -14.17 -10.70 -11.68
N ASN A 141 -15.26 -9.99 -11.40
CA ASN A 141 -16.56 -10.53 -10.96
C ASN A 141 -16.59 -11.11 -9.54
N ASP A 142 -15.57 -10.90 -8.72
CA ASP A 142 -15.65 -11.12 -7.28
C ASP A 142 -16.52 -10.00 -6.65
N THR A 143 -17.83 -10.20 -6.67
CA THR A 143 -18.79 -9.19 -6.20
C THR A 143 -18.87 -9.06 -4.69
N PHE A 144 -18.23 -9.94 -3.94
CA PHE A 144 -18.21 -9.88 -2.49
C PHE A 144 -17.04 -10.64 -1.88
N PHE A 145 -16.13 -9.90 -1.26
CA PHE A 145 -15.08 -10.47 -0.41
C PHE A 145 -15.52 -10.32 1.04
N ASN A 146 -16.01 -11.41 1.63
CA ASN A 146 -16.55 -11.41 2.97
C ASN A 146 -15.44 -11.50 4.02
N GLY A 147 -15.32 -10.45 4.83
CA GLY A 147 -14.78 -10.53 6.17
C GLY A 147 -13.35 -11.08 6.31
N PHE A 148 -12.33 -10.31 5.89
CA PHE A 148 -11.00 -10.59 6.39
C PHE A 148 -10.93 -10.17 7.86
N ASN A 149 -11.04 -11.17 8.74
CA ASN A 149 -10.77 -10.96 10.17
C ASN A 149 -9.27 -10.98 10.42
N VAL A 150 -8.74 -9.88 10.91
CA VAL A 150 -7.35 -9.82 11.34
C VAL A 150 -7.23 -10.52 12.69
N PRO A 151 -6.43 -11.60 12.80
CA PRO A 151 -6.29 -12.35 14.05
C PRO A 151 -5.75 -11.50 15.19
N ASP A 152 -6.03 -11.92 16.41
CA ASP A 152 -5.50 -11.37 17.66
C ASP A 152 -5.74 -9.86 17.86
N GLN A 153 -4.68 -9.10 17.81
CA GLN A 153 -4.71 -7.68 18.13
C GLN A 153 -4.97 -6.76 16.93
N GLY A 154 -5.13 -7.30 15.72
CA GLY A 154 -5.33 -6.52 14.51
C GLY A 154 -4.04 -5.90 13.94
N LEU A 155 -4.14 -5.26 12.77
CA LEU A 155 -3.05 -4.53 12.13
C LEU A 155 -2.90 -3.16 12.78
N LEU A 156 -1.75 -2.90 13.41
CA LEU A 156 -1.47 -1.62 14.04
C LEU A 156 -1.01 -0.60 13.01
N CYS A 157 -1.80 0.45 12.84
CA CYS A 157 -1.42 1.69 12.16
C CYS A 157 -1.12 2.75 13.22
N ARG A 158 0.03 3.38 13.16
CA ARG A 158 0.52 4.33 14.18
C ARG A 158 0.32 5.79 13.77
N LYS A 159 0.33 6.07 12.47
CA LYS A 159 0.12 7.40 11.89
C LYS A 159 -1.32 7.62 11.46
N GLY A 160 -1.92 6.63 10.85
CA GLY A 160 -3.29 6.67 10.35
C GLY A 160 -3.58 5.48 9.47
N VAL A 161 -4.85 5.27 9.17
CA VAL A 161 -5.32 4.23 8.26
C VAL A 161 -5.75 4.88 6.96
N TYR A 162 -4.91 4.78 5.94
CA TYR A 162 -5.25 5.14 4.57
C TYR A 162 -5.53 3.88 3.76
N ILE A 163 -6.57 3.91 2.97
CA ILE A 163 -6.97 2.85 2.06
C ILE A 163 -6.77 3.34 0.64
N TYR A 164 -5.99 2.61 -0.15
CA TYR A 164 -6.04 2.68 -1.59
C TYR A 164 -7.02 1.62 -2.08
N ALA A 165 -7.94 2.03 -2.93
CA ALA A 165 -8.99 1.19 -3.51
C ALA A 165 -9.11 1.49 -4.99
N GLU A 166 -8.98 0.46 -5.82
CA GLU A 166 -9.11 0.53 -7.27
C GLU A 166 -10.03 -0.60 -7.74
N ASN A 167 -10.97 -0.27 -8.65
CA ASN A 167 -11.97 -1.20 -9.16
C ASN A 167 -12.78 -1.91 -8.06
N LEU A 168 -13.08 -1.19 -6.97
CA LEU A 168 -13.91 -1.65 -5.87
C LEU A 168 -15.14 -0.76 -5.73
N ASP A 169 -16.32 -1.36 -5.50
CA ASP A 169 -17.57 -0.62 -5.26
C ASP A 169 -17.60 -0.02 -3.87
N SER A 170 -17.12 -0.76 -2.87
CA SER A 170 -17.04 -0.24 -1.52
C SER A 170 -16.07 -1.02 -0.63
N VAL A 171 -15.59 -0.34 0.41
CA VAL A 171 -14.74 -0.93 1.45
C VAL A 171 -15.28 -0.52 2.81
N ASN A 172 -15.63 -1.49 3.65
CA ASN A 172 -15.93 -1.28 5.06
C ASN A 172 -14.74 -1.72 5.91
N ILE A 173 -14.34 -0.91 6.87
CA ILE A 173 -13.22 -1.19 7.75
C ILE A 173 -13.66 -1.06 9.18
N TYR A 174 -13.34 -2.07 9.98
CA TYR A 174 -13.58 -2.10 11.41
C TYR A 174 -12.26 -1.87 12.14
N TYR A 175 -12.21 -0.89 13.03
CA TYR A 175 -11.00 -0.49 13.73
C TYR A 175 -11.27 -0.09 15.19
N ALA A 176 -10.22 -0.07 16.00
CA ALA A 176 -10.28 0.32 17.41
C ALA A 176 -9.03 1.14 17.82
#